data_f51d9540baec435835d34eafddc9fe64
#
_entry.id   f51d9540baec435835d34eafddc9fe64
#
_cell.length_a   1.000
_cell.length_b   1.000
_cell.length_c   1.000
_cell.angle_alpha   90.00
_cell.angle_beta   90.00
_cell.angle_gamma   90.00
#
_symmetry.space_group_name_H-M   'P 1'
#
loop_
_entity.id
_entity.type
_entity.pdbx_description
1 polymer ?
#
loop_
_entity_poly.entity_id
_entity_poly.type
_entity_poly.pdbx_seq_one_letter_code
_entity_poly.pdbx_strand_id
1 'polypeptide(L)'
;MKKLATLLFVLFSFLVNAQFNYQSTIRNSSGQLVTNQIISLRFNIKLASATGTTVYSEIQHPLTNSQGNIAVWIGSGTPTVGDFSQINWAEGTHYLTVEFFTGTNSCQWITIPFNQNGAIGQIVSYCNGQYIYNFCTTFSNLVWSDEFNSTGAISSTNWFQQTQLINGDSWHNGEVQHYTNREVNANVSSGTLKIVAKKETFTDQGITKQYTSARLNSKFAFKYGKVEVRAKLPIGGGTWPAIWLLGKNIIETGAYWSSTNGAVNWPACGEVDIMEHWGNNQNYVQSAIHTPSSYGGTVNLGGRTIATVSSEFHIYTLEWTAQKMVFSVDGVVHYTYNPEVKDASTWPFDAPQYLLLNVAMQPSIDPNFTQSSMEIDYVRIYQ
;
A
#
# COMPACT_ATOMS: atom_id res chain seq x y z
N MET A 1 44.99 40.76 40.64
CA MET A 1 43.55 40.98 40.50
C MET A 1 43.07 40.26 39.24
N LYS A 2 42.50 39.05 39.37
CA LYS A 2 41.95 38.29 38.27
C LYS A 2 40.46 38.68 38.09
N LYS A 3 40.09 39.26 36.96
CA LYS A 3 38.73 39.55 36.61
C LYS A 3 38.05 38.25 36.11
N LEU A 4 37.06 37.80 36.87
CA LEU A 4 36.21 36.68 36.53
C LEU A 4 35.11 37.23 35.57
N ALA A 5 35.12 36.79 34.29
CA ALA A 5 34.07 37.14 33.34
C ALA A 5 32.96 36.08 33.48
N THR A 6 31.81 36.51 34.04
CA THR A 6 30.59 35.66 34.11
C THR A 6 29.93 35.68 32.76
N LEU A 7 29.96 34.51 32.08
CA LEU A 7 29.23 34.32 30.81
C LEU A 7 27.78 33.97 31.12
N LEU A 8 26.88 34.91 30.83
CA LEU A 8 25.43 34.74 31.00
C LEU A 8 24.92 33.93 29.80
N PHE A 9 24.62 32.63 29.97
CA PHE A 9 23.91 31.81 28.98
C PHE A 9 22.42 32.18 29.02
N VAL A 10 21.95 32.92 28.03
CA VAL A 10 20.52 33.08 27.78
C VAL A 10 20.02 31.86 27.03
N LEU A 11 19.36 30.93 27.74
CA LEU A 11 18.58 29.86 27.12
C LEU A 11 17.37 30.48 26.40
N PHE A 12 17.44 30.58 25.08
CA PHE A 12 16.24 30.75 24.25
C PHE A 12 15.53 29.40 24.19
N SER A 13 14.48 29.22 25.00
CA SER A 13 13.51 28.15 24.81
C SER A 13 12.71 28.46 23.54
N PHE A 14 13.04 27.78 22.45
CA PHE A 14 12.15 27.71 21.30
C PHE A 14 10.92 26.91 21.73
N LEU A 15 9.79 27.58 21.90
CA LEU A 15 8.50 26.93 22.02
C LEU A 15 8.18 26.35 20.62
N VAL A 16 8.48 25.08 20.41
CA VAL A 16 8.00 24.34 19.26
C VAL A 16 6.52 24.07 19.51
N ASN A 17 5.65 24.87 18.93
CA ASN A 17 4.22 24.57 18.91
C ASN A 17 3.99 23.38 17.99
N ALA A 18 3.74 22.21 18.54
CA ALA A 18 3.30 21.05 17.78
C ALA A 18 1.92 21.39 17.17
N GLN A 19 1.82 21.38 15.85
CA GLN A 19 0.58 21.65 15.12
C GLN A 19 0.31 20.46 14.20
N PHE A 20 -0.97 20.15 13.92
CA PHE A 20 -1.36 19.10 13.00
C PHE A 20 -1.84 19.68 11.69
N ASN A 21 -1.34 19.19 10.57
CA ASN A 21 -1.89 19.54 9.26
C ASN A 21 -3.19 18.76 9.02
N TYR A 22 -4.27 19.47 8.72
CA TYR A 22 -5.56 18.91 8.33
C TYR A 22 -5.86 19.30 6.89
N GLN A 23 -6.16 18.29 6.06
CA GLN A 23 -6.54 18.48 4.66
C GLN A 23 -7.84 17.74 4.38
N SER A 24 -8.73 18.35 3.59
CA SER A 24 -10.01 17.73 3.25
C SER A 24 -10.56 18.27 1.94
N THR A 25 -11.39 17.47 1.27
CA THR A 25 -12.23 17.93 0.15
C THR A 25 -13.65 18.16 0.67
N ILE A 26 -14.13 19.37 0.52
CA ILE A 26 -15.44 19.80 1.06
C ILE A 26 -16.53 19.59 0.03
N ARG A 27 -17.60 18.91 0.46
CA ARG A 27 -18.81 18.70 -0.33
C ARG A 27 -20.03 19.16 0.44
N ASN A 28 -21.04 19.65 -0.29
CA ASN A 28 -22.35 19.97 0.28
C ASN A 28 -23.18 18.69 0.54
N SER A 29 -24.37 18.85 1.12
CA SER A 29 -25.31 17.75 1.43
C SER A 29 -25.79 16.97 0.18
N SER A 30 -25.63 17.53 -1.03
CA SER A 30 -25.92 16.88 -2.31
C SER A 30 -24.70 16.20 -2.93
N GLY A 31 -23.56 16.13 -2.20
CA GLY A 31 -22.32 15.52 -2.66
C GLY A 31 -21.50 16.36 -3.66
N GLN A 32 -21.93 17.58 -3.98
CA GLN A 32 -21.23 18.47 -4.89
C GLN A 32 -20.05 19.17 -4.19
N LEU A 33 -18.98 19.42 -4.92
CA LEU A 33 -17.81 20.15 -4.42
C LEU A 33 -18.18 21.57 -4.01
N VAL A 34 -17.74 21.98 -2.83
CA VAL A 34 -17.80 23.39 -2.37
C VAL A 34 -16.49 24.04 -2.81
N THR A 35 -16.52 24.78 -3.94
CA THR A 35 -15.32 25.34 -4.58
C THR A 35 -15.26 26.85 -4.43
N ASN A 36 -14.05 27.39 -4.23
CA ASN A 36 -13.78 28.83 -4.16
C ASN A 36 -14.70 29.58 -3.16
N GLN A 37 -15.01 28.93 -2.02
CA GLN A 37 -15.86 29.50 -0.97
C GLN A 37 -15.15 29.49 0.38
N ILE A 38 -15.36 30.55 1.16
CA ILE A 38 -14.95 30.55 2.56
C ILE A 38 -15.94 29.68 3.33
N ILE A 39 -15.40 28.73 4.08
CA ILE A 39 -16.18 27.87 4.98
C ILE A 39 -15.75 28.11 6.43
N SER A 40 -16.60 27.78 7.39
CA SER A 40 -16.22 27.81 8.80
C SER A 40 -15.99 26.38 9.28
N LEU A 41 -14.82 26.14 9.89
CA LEU A 41 -14.46 24.88 10.52
C LEU A 41 -14.33 25.06 12.02
N ARG A 42 -14.83 24.09 12.79
CA ARG A 42 -14.51 23.95 14.20
C ARG A 42 -13.82 22.62 14.43
N PHE A 43 -12.64 22.68 15.04
CA PHE A 43 -11.89 21.51 15.48
C PHE A 43 -12.08 21.36 16.98
N ASN A 44 -12.45 20.15 17.46
CA ASN A 44 -12.49 19.85 18.88
C ASN A 44 -11.59 18.66 19.16
N ILE A 45 -10.71 18.78 20.14
CA ILE A 45 -9.93 17.67 20.68
C ILE A 45 -10.58 17.21 21.97
N LYS A 46 -10.96 15.95 22.02
CA LYS A 46 -11.71 15.34 23.11
C LYS A 46 -10.92 14.22 23.76
N LEU A 47 -10.98 14.11 25.08
CA LEU A 47 -10.28 13.08 25.85
C LEU A 47 -11.17 11.84 26.02
N ALA A 48 -10.56 10.67 25.98
CA ALA A 48 -11.08 9.34 26.26
C ALA A 48 -12.08 8.78 25.23
N SER A 49 -12.92 9.62 24.60
CA SER A 49 -13.88 9.16 23.59
C SER A 49 -14.29 10.30 22.66
N ALA A 50 -14.92 9.98 21.54
CA ALA A 50 -15.47 10.97 20.61
C ALA A 50 -16.58 11.84 21.21
N THR A 51 -17.21 11.37 22.28
CA THR A 51 -18.20 12.13 23.08
C THR A 51 -17.63 12.61 24.42
N GLY A 52 -16.33 12.42 24.64
CA GLY A 52 -15.63 12.80 25.87
C GLY A 52 -15.48 14.30 26.07
N THR A 53 -14.81 14.68 27.14
CA THR A 53 -14.57 16.07 27.49
C THR A 53 -13.73 16.75 26.41
N THR A 54 -14.16 17.91 25.93
CA THR A 54 -13.39 18.74 25.01
C THR A 54 -12.26 19.42 25.79
N VAL A 55 -11.02 19.07 25.47
CA VAL A 55 -9.82 19.65 26.08
C VAL A 55 -9.28 20.83 25.28
N TYR A 56 -9.61 20.89 23.99
CA TYR A 56 -9.29 22.01 23.11
C TYR A 56 -10.35 22.17 22.02
N SER A 57 -10.64 23.40 21.64
CA SER A 57 -11.48 23.74 20.47
C SER A 57 -11.02 25.03 19.83
N GLU A 58 -11.02 25.06 18.49
CA GLU A 58 -10.71 26.26 17.69
C GLU A 58 -11.65 26.42 16.50
N ILE A 59 -11.75 27.62 15.97
CA ILE A 59 -12.47 27.95 14.73
C ILE A 59 -11.47 28.48 13.70
N GLN A 60 -11.64 28.02 12.45
CA GLN A 60 -10.90 28.51 11.28
C GLN A 60 -11.84 28.81 10.11
N HIS A 61 -11.43 29.69 9.20
CA HIS A 61 -12.23 30.12 8.05
C HIS A 61 -11.43 29.96 6.74
N PRO A 62 -11.08 28.72 6.32
CA PRO A 62 -10.34 28.51 5.08
C PRO A 62 -11.18 28.77 3.84
N LEU A 63 -10.48 29.14 2.74
CA LEU A 63 -11.03 29.19 1.39
C LEU A 63 -10.79 27.84 0.71
N THR A 64 -11.86 27.22 0.21
CA THR A 64 -11.73 26.02 -0.65
C THR A 64 -11.15 26.41 -2.01
N ASN A 65 -10.31 25.56 -2.59
CA ASN A 65 -9.80 25.79 -3.95
C ASN A 65 -10.82 25.37 -5.03
N SER A 66 -10.45 25.45 -6.30
CA SER A 66 -11.28 25.04 -7.45
C SER A 66 -11.66 23.56 -7.47
N GLN A 67 -11.02 22.73 -6.66
CA GLN A 67 -11.29 21.30 -6.48
C GLN A 67 -11.98 21.00 -5.14
N GLY A 68 -12.41 22.04 -4.41
CA GLY A 68 -13.06 21.90 -3.11
C GLY A 68 -12.11 21.54 -1.96
N ASN A 69 -10.79 21.57 -2.17
CA ASN A 69 -9.81 21.18 -1.15
C ASN A 69 -9.46 22.35 -0.23
N ILE A 70 -9.19 22.01 1.03
CA ILE A 70 -8.61 22.88 2.05
C ILE A 70 -7.37 22.22 2.65
N ALA A 71 -6.48 23.06 3.19
CA ALA A 71 -5.36 22.65 4.04
C ALA A 71 -5.20 23.68 5.17
N VAL A 72 -5.23 23.23 6.41
CA VAL A 72 -5.13 24.09 7.60
C VAL A 72 -4.28 23.43 8.68
N TRP A 73 -3.72 24.22 9.58
CA TRP A 73 -2.98 23.74 10.73
C TRP A 73 -3.86 23.81 11.97
N ILE A 74 -4.18 22.67 12.58
CA ILE A 74 -4.86 22.62 13.88
C ILE A 74 -3.89 23.13 14.94
N GLY A 75 -4.36 24.03 15.80
CA GLY A 75 -3.54 24.77 16.75
C GLY A 75 -3.16 26.17 16.25
N SER A 76 -3.59 26.58 15.02
CA SER A 76 -3.35 27.92 14.48
C SER A 76 -4.63 28.77 14.36
N GLY A 77 -5.79 28.20 14.67
CA GLY A 77 -7.07 28.87 14.60
C GLY A 77 -7.37 29.80 15.81
N THR A 78 -8.59 30.27 15.90
CA THR A 78 -9.07 31.06 17.06
C THR A 78 -9.57 30.09 18.14
N PRO A 79 -8.87 29.94 19.28
CA PRO A 79 -9.30 29.05 20.36
C PRO A 79 -10.65 29.46 20.92
N THR A 80 -11.50 28.47 21.18
CA THR A 80 -12.79 28.64 21.87
C THR A 80 -12.86 27.84 23.17
N VAL A 81 -12.01 26.82 23.34
CA VAL A 81 -11.81 26.04 24.56
C VAL A 81 -10.34 25.69 24.68
N GLY A 82 -9.76 25.88 25.85
CA GLY A 82 -8.40 25.46 26.19
C GLY A 82 -7.29 26.16 25.40
N ASP A 83 -6.06 25.69 25.61
CA ASP A 83 -4.86 26.12 24.90
C ASP A 83 -4.21 24.88 24.27
N PHE A 84 -3.99 24.91 22.98
CA PHE A 84 -3.41 23.80 22.22
C PHE A 84 -2.04 23.35 22.76
N SER A 85 -1.22 24.32 23.18
CA SER A 85 0.11 24.06 23.73
C SER A 85 0.10 23.39 25.11
N GLN A 86 -1.05 23.43 25.81
CA GLN A 86 -1.23 22.89 27.16
C GLN A 86 -1.94 21.53 27.17
N ILE A 87 -2.25 20.97 26.00
CA ILE A 87 -2.87 19.64 25.94
C ILE A 87 -1.90 18.59 26.49
N ASN A 88 -2.34 17.86 27.51
CA ASN A 88 -1.59 16.72 28.03
C ASN A 88 -1.82 15.47 27.16
N TRP A 89 -1.08 15.34 26.08
CA TRP A 89 -1.18 14.22 25.14
C TRP A 89 -0.89 12.85 25.76
N ALA A 90 -0.27 12.79 26.94
CA ALA A 90 0.01 11.55 27.65
C ALA A 90 -1.17 11.07 28.53
N GLU A 91 -2.21 11.86 28.73
CA GLU A 91 -3.32 11.56 29.64
C GLU A 91 -4.28 10.48 29.14
N GLY A 92 -4.15 10.03 27.92
CA GLY A 92 -5.00 9.00 27.33
C GLY A 92 -5.24 9.22 25.85
N THR A 93 -6.23 8.52 25.29
CA THR A 93 -6.58 8.65 23.88
C THR A 93 -7.32 9.96 23.63
N HIS A 94 -6.84 10.73 22.65
CA HIS A 94 -7.48 11.95 22.21
C HIS A 94 -8.23 11.71 20.89
N TYR A 95 -9.38 12.34 20.74
CA TYR A 95 -10.27 12.23 19.57
C TYR A 95 -10.44 13.61 18.96
N LEU A 96 -10.25 13.71 17.64
CA LEU A 96 -10.52 14.90 16.87
C LEU A 96 -11.96 14.84 16.32
N THR A 97 -12.75 15.90 16.62
CA THR A 97 -14.03 16.15 15.95
C THR A 97 -13.93 17.38 15.08
N VAL A 98 -14.40 17.31 13.86
CA VAL A 98 -14.43 18.43 12.92
C VAL A 98 -15.88 18.75 12.57
N GLU A 99 -16.24 20.02 12.70
CA GLU A 99 -17.52 20.57 12.31
C GLU A 99 -17.30 21.56 11.20
N PHE A 100 -18.16 21.60 10.20
CA PHE A 100 -18.08 22.61 9.18
C PHE A 100 -19.44 23.22 8.85
N PHE A 101 -19.39 24.49 8.43
CA PHE A 101 -20.53 25.24 7.98
C PHE A 101 -20.32 25.69 6.53
N THR A 102 -21.25 25.41 5.66
CA THR A 102 -21.33 25.91 4.30
C THR A 102 -22.41 26.99 4.16
N GLY A 103 -22.46 27.90 5.09
CA GLY A 103 -23.14 29.20 4.94
C GLY A 103 -24.66 29.24 4.78
N THR A 104 -25.48 28.26 5.21
CA THR A 104 -26.92 28.42 5.51
C THR A 104 -27.50 27.20 6.25
N ASN A 105 -27.73 27.36 7.53
CA ASN A 105 -28.73 26.70 8.36
C ASN A 105 -28.69 25.17 8.64
N SER A 106 -27.57 24.46 8.59
CA SER A 106 -27.49 23.16 9.31
C SER A 106 -26.05 22.78 9.65
N CYS A 107 -25.77 22.69 10.96
CA CYS A 107 -24.54 22.07 11.47
C CYS A 107 -24.66 20.55 11.36
N GLN A 108 -23.72 19.90 10.73
CA GLN A 108 -23.54 18.45 10.86
C GLN A 108 -22.20 18.17 11.52
N TRP A 109 -22.24 17.40 12.59
CA TRP A 109 -21.10 17.01 13.40
C TRP A 109 -20.44 15.77 12.81
N ILE A 110 -19.12 15.80 12.66
CA ILE A 110 -18.34 14.66 12.20
C ILE A 110 -17.29 14.34 13.25
N THR A 111 -17.37 13.17 13.83
CA THR A 111 -16.41 12.71 14.84
C THR A 111 -15.35 11.83 14.18
N ILE A 112 -14.07 12.20 14.31
CA ILE A 112 -12.92 11.44 13.82
C ILE A 112 -12.15 10.93 15.04
N PRO A 113 -12.02 9.61 15.23
CA PRO A 113 -11.13 9.08 16.26
C PRO A 113 -9.68 9.34 15.86
N PHE A 114 -8.94 9.96 16.76
CA PHE A 114 -7.50 10.20 16.63
C PHE A 114 -6.76 9.11 17.41
N ASN A 115 -5.88 8.36 16.77
CA ASN A 115 -5.01 7.46 17.49
C ASN A 115 -3.61 8.08 17.65
N GLN A 116 -2.92 7.72 18.72
CA GLN A 116 -1.63 8.30 19.13
C GLN A 116 -0.47 8.09 18.14
N ASN A 117 -0.70 7.40 17.01
CA ASN A 117 0.32 7.10 16.01
C ASN A 117 0.32 8.07 14.80
N GLY A 118 -0.31 9.24 14.94
CA GLY A 118 -0.20 10.33 13.96
C GLY A 118 -0.99 10.16 12.66
N ALA A 119 -1.90 9.20 12.57
CA ALA A 119 -2.74 9.03 11.39
C ALA A 119 -3.87 10.08 11.38
N ILE A 120 -3.86 10.98 10.41
CA ILE A 120 -4.93 11.96 10.17
C ILE A 120 -5.91 11.36 9.18
N GLY A 121 -7.18 11.18 9.60
CA GLY A 121 -8.25 10.71 8.73
C GLY A 121 -8.69 11.78 7.72
N GLN A 122 -8.82 11.40 6.46
CA GLN A 122 -9.47 12.22 5.43
C GLN A 122 -10.96 11.88 5.33
N ILE A 123 -11.84 12.88 5.43
CA ILE A 123 -13.28 12.72 5.18
C ILE A 123 -13.49 12.85 3.67
N VAL A 124 -13.94 11.78 3.02
CA VAL A 124 -14.09 11.77 1.57
C VAL A 124 -15.51 12.04 1.12
N SER A 125 -16.54 11.69 1.86
CA SER A 125 -17.92 12.09 1.55
C SER A 125 -18.94 11.66 2.61
N TYR A 126 -20.09 12.31 2.63
CA TYR A 126 -21.33 11.85 3.24
C TYR A 126 -22.25 11.36 2.11
N CYS A 127 -22.57 10.08 2.08
CA CYS A 127 -23.54 9.50 1.14
C CYS A 127 -24.55 8.66 1.89
N ASN A 128 -25.85 8.91 1.66
CA ASN A 128 -26.99 8.13 2.13
C ASN A 128 -27.04 7.85 3.66
N GLY A 129 -26.72 8.84 4.50
CA GLY A 129 -26.81 8.67 5.95
C GLY A 129 -25.63 7.92 6.58
N GLN A 130 -24.60 7.56 5.83
CA GLN A 130 -23.39 6.91 6.34
C GLN A 130 -22.14 7.74 6.07
N TYR A 131 -21.25 7.77 7.07
CA TYR A 131 -19.95 8.46 6.97
C TYR A 131 -18.90 7.48 6.43
N ILE A 132 -18.25 7.85 5.33
CA ILE A 132 -17.12 7.10 4.80
C ILE A 132 -15.85 7.80 5.30
N TYR A 133 -15.13 7.15 6.21
CA TYR A 133 -13.84 7.63 6.72
C TYR A 133 -12.73 7.09 5.84
N ASN A 134 -11.98 7.96 5.18
CA ASN A 134 -10.67 7.60 4.66
C ASN A 134 -9.61 8.02 5.68
N PHE A 135 -9.10 7.06 6.43
CA PHE A 135 -7.87 7.28 7.17
C PHE A 135 -6.72 7.31 6.16
N CYS A 136 -6.17 8.49 5.92
CA CYS A 136 -4.87 8.58 5.26
C CYS A 136 -3.81 8.23 6.32
N THR A 137 -3.51 6.96 6.48
CA THR A 137 -2.25 6.55 7.08
C THR A 137 -1.18 6.97 6.10
N THR A 138 -0.48 8.06 6.38
CA THR A 138 0.73 8.39 5.63
C THR A 138 1.80 7.40 6.05
N PHE A 139 1.90 6.29 5.35
CA PHE A 139 3.03 5.39 5.49
C PHE A 139 4.28 6.10 4.93
N SER A 140 5.04 6.75 5.82
CA SER A 140 6.18 7.58 5.44
C SER A 140 7.53 7.04 5.92
N ASN A 141 7.51 6.11 6.89
CA ASN A 141 8.73 5.51 7.40
C ASN A 141 9.12 4.31 6.54
N LEU A 142 10.22 4.43 5.77
CA LEU A 142 10.77 3.34 4.98
C LEU A 142 11.34 2.27 5.92
N VAL A 143 10.70 1.09 5.96
CA VAL A 143 11.09 -0.01 6.86
C VAL A 143 11.89 -1.10 6.15
N TRP A 144 11.74 -1.22 4.83
CA TRP A 144 12.50 -2.15 4.01
C TRP A 144 12.51 -1.71 2.56
N SER A 145 13.64 -1.90 1.87
CA SER A 145 13.73 -1.69 0.43
C SER A 145 14.80 -2.59 -0.22
N ASP A 146 14.68 -2.76 -1.53
CA ASP A 146 15.75 -3.18 -2.42
C ASP A 146 15.76 -2.24 -3.63
N GLU A 147 16.86 -1.51 -3.78
CA GLU A 147 17.07 -0.50 -4.84
C GLU A 147 17.88 -1.09 -6.02
N PHE A 148 18.18 -2.38 -5.99
CA PHE A 148 18.91 -3.13 -7.02
C PHE A 148 20.19 -2.44 -7.54
N ASN A 149 20.97 -1.84 -6.64
CA ASN A 149 22.19 -1.09 -6.97
C ASN A 149 23.42 -1.99 -7.23
N SER A 150 23.31 -3.31 -6.99
CA SER A 150 24.37 -4.28 -7.27
C SER A 150 24.40 -4.67 -8.75
N THR A 151 25.33 -5.56 -9.13
CA THR A 151 25.38 -6.18 -10.47
C THR A 151 25.65 -7.68 -10.30
N GLY A 152 24.99 -8.52 -11.11
CA GLY A 152 25.09 -9.96 -11.06
C GLY A 152 23.93 -10.62 -10.32
N ALA A 153 24.22 -11.58 -9.44
CA ALA A 153 23.21 -12.30 -8.69
C ALA A 153 22.37 -11.37 -7.79
N ILE A 154 21.10 -11.74 -7.60
CA ILE A 154 20.23 -11.04 -6.67
C ILE A 154 20.69 -11.19 -5.21
N SER A 155 20.33 -10.24 -4.35
CA SER A 155 20.64 -10.29 -2.91
C SER A 155 20.00 -11.49 -2.24
N SER A 156 20.80 -12.47 -1.83
CA SER A 156 20.32 -13.63 -1.06
C SER A 156 19.91 -13.24 0.38
N THR A 157 20.22 -12.04 0.86
CA THR A 157 19.73 -11.50 2.13
C THR A 157 18.27 -11.07 2.00
N ASN A 158 17.89 -10.49 0.87
CA ASN A 158 16.56 -9.95 0.65
C ASN A 158 15.60 -10.96 0.03
N TRP A 159 16.12 -11.86 -0.85
CA TRP A 159 15.30 -12.71 -1.68
C TRP A 159 15.66 -14.18 -1.57
N PHE A 160 14.64 -15.02 -1.66
CA PHE A 160 14.74 -16.45 -1.85
C PHE A 160 14.16 -16.80 -3.23
N GLN A 161 14.88 -17.60 -4.00
CA GLN A 161 14.44 -18.09 -5.30
C GLN A 161 13.72 -19.43 -5.11
N GLN A 162 12.41 -19.41 -5.31
CA GLN A 162 11.57 -20.61 -5.18
C GLN A 162 11.62 -21.40 -6.49
N THR A 163 12.15 -22.62 -6.44
CA THR A 163 12.36 -23.47 -7.63
C THR A 163 11.61 -24.79 -7.56
N GLN A 164 11.19 -25.21 -6.35
CA GLN A 164 10.54 -26.51 -6.16
C GLN A 164 9.15 -26.51 -6.78
N LEU A 165 8.88 -27.50 -7.64
CA LEU A 165 7.56 -27.70 -8.25
C LEU A 165 6.53 -28.04 -7.16
N ILE A 166 5.44 -27.30 -7.14
CA ILE A 166 4.45 -27.35 -6.06
C ILE A 166 3.62 -28.64 -6.15
N ASN A 167 3.25 -29.04 -7.36
CA ASN A 167 2.42 -30.21 -7.63
C ASN A 167 3.24 -31.42 -8.11
N GLY A 168 4.57 -31.44 -7.87
CA GLY A 168 5.47 -32.48 -8.26
C GLY A 168 5.96 -32.40 -9.71
N ASP A 169 5.13 -31.96 -10.65
CA ASP A 169 5.47 -31.79 -12.07
C ASP A 169 5.13 -30.42 -12.65
N SER A 170 4.40 -29.62 -11.90
CA SER A 170 3.88 -28.33 -12.38
C SER A 170 3.78 -27.26 -11.29
N TRP A 171 3.64 -26.04 -11.73
CA TRP A 171 3.19 -24.92 -10.93
C TRP A 171 1.65 -24.81 -10.98
N HIS A 172 1.08 -23.86 -10.25
CA HIS A 172 -0.35 -23.58 -10.28
C HIS A 172 -0.82 -23.12 -11.68
N ASN A 173 -2.12 -23.16 -11.92
CA ASN A 173 -2.78 -22.59 -13.10
C ASN A 173 -2.28 -23.12 -14.47
N GLY A 174 -1.66 -24.31 -14.50
CA GLY A 174 -1.13 -24.88 -15.73
C GLY A 174 0.09 -24.16 -16.31
N GLU A 175 0.81 -23.43 -15.49
CA GLU A 175 2.06 -22.74 -15.88
C GLU A 175 3.06 -23.70 -16.50
N VAL A 176 3.71 -23.30 -17.61
CA VAL A 176 4.52 -24.19 -18.44
C VAL A 176 6.04 -24.07 -18.24
N GLN A 177 6.51 -23.12 -17.44
CA GLN A 177 7.94 -22.91 -17.16
C GLN A 177 8.43 -23.69 -15.94
N HIS A 178 9.75 -23.88 -15.83
CA HIS A 178 10.44 -24.01 -14.56
C HIS A 178 10.78 -22.62 -14.02
N TYR A 179 10.62 -22.39 -12.72
CA TYR A 179 11.33 -21.31 -12.04
C TYR A 179 12.70 -21.82 -11.61
N THR A 180 13.73 -21.03 -11.87
CA THR A 180 15.13 -21.41 -11.59
C THR A 180 15.82 -20.39 -10.71
N ASN A 181 16.94 -20.77 -10.11
CA ASN A 181 17.81 -19.88 -9.35
C ASN A 181 19.04 -19.42 -10.15
N ARG A 182 18.96 -19.48 -11.48
CA ARG A 182 20.06 -19.10 -12.37
C ARG A 182 20.02 -17.59 -12.67
N GLU A 183 21.18 -16.97 -12.79
CA GLU A 183 21.29 -15.56 -13.15
C GLU A 183 20.68 -15.22 -14.52
N VAL A 184 20.60 -16.19 -15.44
CA VAL A 184 19.90 -15.99 -16.73
C VAL A 184 18.40 -15.74 -16.57
N ASN A 185 17.80 -16.14 -15.43
CA ASN A 185 16.39 -15.93 -15.13
C ASN A 185 16.14 -14.83 -14.08
N ALA A 186 17.10 -14.57 -13.19
CA ALA A 186 17.01 -13.46 -12.22
C ALA A 186 18.39 -12.84 -11.97
N ASN A 187 18.59 -11.60 -12.39
CA ASN A 187 19.84 -10.88 -12.20
C ASN A 187 19.60 -9.38 -12.02
N VAL A 188 20.60 -8.72 -11.43
CA VAL A 188 20.63 -7.27 -11.32
C VAL A 188 21.64 -6.73 -12.32
N SER A 189 21.19 -5.81 -13.17
CA SER A 189 22.07 -5.13 -14.13
C SER A 189 21.50 -3.77 -14.51
N SER A 190 22.39 -2.80 -14.70
CA SER A 190 22.02 -1.40 -15.05
C SER A 190 21.01 -0.79 -14.04
N GLY A 191 21.17 -1.09 -12.75
CA GLY A 191 20.34 -0.54 -11.69
C GLY A 191 18.92 -1.12 -11.60
N THR A 192 18.67 -2.27 -12.23
CA THR A 192 17.35 -2.93 -12.14
C THR A 192 17.48 -4.44 -11.95
N LEU A 193 16.57 -5.02 -11.17
CA LEU A 193 16.33 -6.46 -11.19
C LEU A 193 15.62 -6.85 -12.49
N LYS A 194 16.08 -7.89 -13.13
CA LYS A 194 15.45 -8.50 -14.30
C LYS A 194 14.96 -9.91 -13.96
N ILE A 195 13.66 -10.13 -14.06
CA ILE A 195 13.05 -11.47 -14.03
C ILE A 195 12.76 -11.86 -15.48
N VAL A 196 13.55 -12.79 -16.00
CA VAL A 196 13.57 -13.13 -17.43
C VAL A 196 12.84 -14.44 -17.67
N ALA A 197 11.70 -14.34 -18.35
CA ALA A 197 11.05 -15.49 -18.97
C ALA A 197 11.75 -15.82 -20.29
N LYS A 198 12.11 -17.07 -20.49
CA LYS A 198 12.94 -17.52 -21.62
C LYS A 198 12.47 -18.83 -22.20
N LYS A 199 12.49 -18.95 -23.53
CA LYS A 199 12.29 -20.22 -24.24
C LYS A 199 13.60 -20.98 -24.29
N GLU A 200 13.68 -22.06 -23.55
CA GLU A 200 14.78 -22.99 -23.56
C GLU A 200 14.32 -24.33 -22.99
N THR A 201 14.89 -25.44 -23.47
CA THR A 201 14.69 -26.75 -22.87
C THR A 201 15.50 -26.87 -21.60
N PHE A 202 14.84 -27.11 -20.48
CA PHE A 202 15.48 -27.26 -19.19
C PHE A 202 14.87 -28.40 -18.39
N THR A 203 15.72 -29.20 -17.77
CA THR A 203 15.32 -30.35 -16.93
C THR A 203 15.72 -30.06 -15.48
N ASP A 204 14.74 -30.08 -14.59
CA ASP A 204 14.94 -29.99 -13.14
C ASP A 204 13.93 -30.88 -12.43
N GLN A 205 14.29 -31.43 -11.28
CA GLN A 205 13.44 -32.32 -10.47
C GLN A 205 12.88 -33.53 -11.29
N GLY A 206 13.61 -33.97 -12.32
CA GLY A 206 13.19 -35.05 -13.21
C GLY A 206 12.16 -34.65 -14.28
N ILE A 207 11.75 -33.41 -14.33
CA ILE A 207 10.76 -32.89 -15.30
C ILE A 207 11.46 -31.99 -16.32
N THR A 208 11.18 -32.19 -17.60
CA THR A 208 11.66 -31.35 -18.70
C THR A 208 10.58 -30.39 -19.16
N LYS A 209 10.89 -29.10 -19.18
CA LYS A 209 10.03 -28.03 -19.69
C LYS A 209 10.74 -27.25 -20.80
N GLN A 210 9.96 -26.50 -21.59
CA GLN A 210 10.45 -25.72 -22.73
C GLN A 210 10.65 -24.25 -22.41
N TYR A 211 10.41 -23.85 -21.16
CA TYR A 211 10.52 -22.48 -20.71
C TYR A 211 11.08 -22.42 -19.31
N THR A 212 11.80 -21.34 -19.03
CA THR A 212 12.32 -21.02 -17.71
C THR A 212 12.00 -19.58 -17.33
N SER A 213 11.90 -19.32 -16.04
CA SER A 213 11.71 -17.98 -15.45
C SER A 213 12.24 -17.97 -14.02
N ALA A 214 11.88 -16.96 -13.23
CA ALA A 214 12.16 -16.92 -11.80
C ALA A 214 10.93 -16.51 -10.98
N ARG A 215 10.85 -17.05 -9.76
CA ARG A 215 9.90 -16.68 -8.71
C ARG A 215 10.69 -16.36 -7.44
N LEU A 216 10.55 -15.14 -6.98
CA LEU A 216 11.27 -14.60 -5.83
C LEU A 216 10.32 -14.42 -4.66
N ASN A 217 10.73 -14.85 -3.47
CA ASN A 217 10.03 -14.59 -2.22
C ASN A 217 10.87 -13.60 -1.41
N SER A 218 10.29 -12.52 -0.91
CA SER A 218 11.00 -11.64 0.02
C SER A 218 11.25 -12.34 1.35
N LYS A 219 12.44 -12.14 1.91
CA LYS A 219 12.79 -12.58 3.27
C LYS A 219 12.34 -11.56 4.32
N PHE A 220 11.59 -10.56 3.92
CA PHE A 220 10.91 -9.60 4.75
C PHE A 220 9.41 -9.83 4.67
N ALA A 221 8.75 -9.82 5.83
CA ALA A 221 7.30 -9.92 5.92
C ALA A 221 6.79 -8.83 6.87
N PHE A 222 5.66 -8.24 6.55
CA PHE A 222 5.10 -7.11 7.25
C PHE A 222 3.57 -7.22 7.37
N LYS A 223 3.01 -6.48 8.31
CA LYS A 223 1.55 -6.32 8.46
C LYS A 223 1.23 -4.84 8.43
N TYR A 224 0.33 -4.47 7.52
CA TYR A 224 -0.04 -3.09 7.21
C TYR A 224 1.15 -2.24 6.74
N GLY A 225 0.91 -1.35 5.83
CA GLY A 225 1.93 -0.51 5.24
C GLY A 225 1.60 -0.12 3.81
N LYS A 226 2.52 0.63 3.19
CA LYS A 226 2.50 0.92 1.77
C LYS A 226 3.63 0.16 1.08
N VAL A 227 3.28 -0.55 0.01
CA VAL A 227 4.25 -1.18 -0.91
C VAL A 227 4.30 -0.36 -2.18
N GLU A 228 5.48 0.00 -2.62
CA GLU A 228 5.74 0.59 -3.93
C GLU A 228 6.73 -0.29 -4.69
N VAL A 229 6.34 -0.71 -5.88
CA VAL A 229 7.23 -1.40 -6.82
C VAL A 229 7.25 -0.62 -8.13
N ARG A 230 8.42 -0.10 -8.51
CA ARG A 230 8.60 0.57 -9.79
C ARG A 230 9.10 -0.43 -10.81
N ALA A 231 8.24 -0.77 -11.77
CA ALA A 231 8.53 -1.84 -12.71
C ALA A 231 8.06 -1.52 -14.14
N LYS A 232 8.75 -2.12 -15.11
CA LYS A 232 8.40 -2.19 -16.52
C LYS A 232 8.11 -3.66 -16.87
N LEU A 233 6.94 -3.93 -17.45
CA LEU A 233 6.43 -5.28 -17.64
C LEU A 233 6.95 -5.94 -18.91
N PRO A 234 6.99 -7.30 -18.98
CA PRO A 234 7.39 -8.01 -20.18
C PRO A 234 6.37 -7.82 -21.31
N ILE A 235 6.84 -8.07 -22.52
CA ILE A 235 6.01 -8.14 -23.73
C ILE A 235 5.97 -9.58 -24.26
N GLY A 236 4.84 -9.98 -24.83
CA GLY A 236 4.68 -11.28 -25.50
C GLY A 236 3.45 -12.04 -25.03
N GLY A 237 2.64 -12.51 -25.99
CA GLY A 237 1.43 -13.28 -25.69
C GLY A 237 1.75 -14.50 -24.84
N GLY A 238 0.99 -14.69 -23.75
CA GLY A 238 1.16 -15.77 -22.78
C GLY A 238 2.15 -15.51 -21.65
N THR A 239 2.86 -14.37 -21.62
CA THR A 239 3.57 -13.95 -20.41
C THR A 239 2.58 -13.50 -19.33
N TRP A 240 2.87 -13.81 -18.06
CA TRP A 240 2.03 -13.48 -16.91
C TRP A 240 2.91 -13.04 -15.73
N PRO A 241 3.41 -11.79 -15.76
CA PRO A 241 4.12 -11.21 -14.63
C PRO A 241 3.17 -10.89 -13.48
N ALA A 242 3.67 -11.03 -12.25
CA ALA A 242 2.96 -10.67 -11.04
C ALA A 242 3.88 -10.00 -9.99
N ILE A 243 3.31 -9.02 -9.31
CA ILE A 243 3.79 -8.38 -8.10
C ILE A 243 2.69 -8.60 -7.05
N TRP A 244 2.94 -9.42 -6.04
CA TRP A 244 1.89 -9.91 -5.17
C TRP A 244 2.37 -10.24 -3.77
N LEU A 245 1.43 -10.38 -2.82
CA LEU A 245 1.70 -10.77 -1.45
C LEU A 245 0.98 -12.07 -1.11
N LEU A 246 1.62 -12.85 -0.25
CA LEU A 246 1.04 -14.09 0.28
C LEU A 246 1.25 -14.15 1.79
N GLY A 247 0.29 -14.74 2.50
CA GLY A 247 0.39 -14.90 3.94
C GLY A 247 1.66 -15.64 4.35
N LYS A 248 2.44 -15.05 5.28
CA LYS A 248 3.64 -15.69 5.84
C LYS A 248 3.35 -17.07 6.42
N ASN A 249 2.11 -17.31 6.83
CA ASN A 249 1.61 -18.55 7.42
C ASN A 249 1.13 -19.59 6.39
N ILE A 250 1.39 -19.41 5.10
CA ILE A 250 1.05 -20.37 4.04
C ILE A 250 1.76 -21.70 4.20
N ILE A 251 1.03 -22.79 3.95
CA ILE A 251 1.61 -24.13 3.70
C ILE A 251 1.75 -24.28 2.20
N GLU A 252 2.94 -24.02 1.67
CA GLU A 252 3.25 -24.19 0.25
C GLU A 252 4.62 -24.84 0.08
N THR A 253 4.68 -25.91 -0.72
CA THR A 253 5.91 -26.61 -1.01
C THR A 253 6.97 -25.67 -1.60
N GLY A 254 8.16 -25.66 -1.01
CA GLY A 254 9.30 -24.87 -1.48
C GLY A 254 9.23 -23.37 -1.22
N ALA A 255 8.15 -22.83 -0.62
CA ALA A 255 8.09 -21.42 -0.22
C ALA A 255 8.97 -21.12 0.99
N TYR A 256 9.63 -19.95 0.98
CA TYR A 256 10.61 -19.58 2.01
C TYR A 256 10.08 -19.67 3.44
N TRP A 257 8.88 -19.15 3.67
CA TRP A 257 8.30 -19.08 5.02
C TRP A 257 7.56 -20.35 5.46
N SER A 258 7.23 -21.25 4.54
CA SER A 258 6.36 -22.40 4.81
C SER A 258 6.94 -23.34 5.86
N SER A 259 8.24 -23.62 5.82
CA SER A 259 8.89 -24.53 6.77
C SER A 259 8.90 -24.04 8.21
N THR A 260 8.86 -22.73 8.45
CA THR A 260 8.98 -22.12 9.78
C THR A 260 7.66 -21.51 10.27
N ASN A 261 6.76 -21.13 9.39
CA ASN A 261 5.54 -20.41 9.70
C ASN A 261 4.27 -21.03 9.13
N GLY A 262 4.38 -22.07 8.27
CA GLY A 262 3.23 -22.69 7.64
C GLY A 262 2.21 -23.22 8.65
N ALA A 263 0.98 -22.72 8.55
CA ALA A 263 -0.11 -23.07 9.45
C ALA A 263 -1.45 -23.25 8.71
N VAL A 264 -1.63 -22.61 7.55
CA VAL A 264 -2.88 -22.62 6.78
C VAL A 264 -2.62 -22.80 5.30
N ASN A 265 -3.58 -23.41 4.60
CA ASN A 265 -3.54 -23.55 3.16
C ASN A 265 -4.12 -22.32 2.46
N TRP A 266 -3.76 -22.15 1.19
CA TRP A 266 -4.45 -21.21 0.30
C TRP A 266 -5.93 -21.61 0.13
N PRO A 267 -6.88 -20.68 0.08
CA PRO A 267 -6.73 -19.22 0.17
C PRO A 267 -6.85 -18.64 1.60
N ALA A 268 -6.87 -19.46 2.65
CA ALA A 268 -7.03 -19.00 4.04
C ALA A 268 -5.83 -18.19 4.56
N CYS A 269 -4.66 -18.27 3.91
CA CYS A 269 -3.52 -17.39 4.19
C CYS A 269 -3.72 -15.95 3.70
N GLY A 270 -4.67 -15.73 2.81
CA GLY A 270 -4.85 -14.49 2.07
C GLY A 270 -3.79 -14.28 0.98
N GLU A 271 -4.25 -13.79 -0.19
CA GLU A 271 -3.39 -13.39 -1.32
C GLU A 271 -3.80 -12.01 -1.80
N VAL A 272 -2.81 -11.17 -2.12
CA VAL A 272 -3.00 -9.78 -2.54
C VAL A 272 -2.19 -9.54 -3.79
N ASP A 273 -2.83 -9.51 -4.94
CA ASP A 273 -2.19 -9.22 -6.21
C ASP A 273 -2.14 -7.72 -6.44
N ILE A 274 -0.97 -7.12 -6.19
CA ILE A 274 -0.75 -5.69 -6.39
C ILE A 274 -0.81 -5.37 -7.88
N MET A 275 -0.20 -6.23 -8.69
CA MET A 275 -0.22 -6.12 -10.15
C MET A 275 -0.14 -7.51 -10.76
N GLU A 276 -1.09 -7.81 -11.63
CA GLU A 276 -1.04 -8.88 -12.60
C GLU A 276 -1.19 -8.31 -14.01
N HIS A 277 -0.52 -8.95 -14.97
CA HIS A 277 -0.60 -8.56 -16.38
C HIS A 277 -0.53 -9.81 -17.26
N TRP A 278 -1.28 -9.82 -18.33
CA TRP A 278 -1.27 -10.88 -19.31
C TRP A 278 -0.82 -10.36 -20.66
N GLY A 279 0.23 -10.92 -21.22
CA GLY A 279 0.75 -10.52 -22.52
C GLY A 279 -0.26 -10.64 -23.67
N ASN A 280 -1.31 -11.43 -23.51
CA ASN A 280 -2.44 -11.50 -24.44
C ASN A 280 -3.40 -10.30 -24.32
N ASN A 281 -3.27 -9.49 -23.27
CA ASN A 281 -3.99 -8.22 -23.07
C ASN A 281 -2.98 -7.13 -22.66
N GLN A 282 -2.06 -6.85 -23.56
CA GLN A 282 -0.78 -6.17 -23.35
C GLN A 282 -0.84 -4.85 -22.57
N ASN A 283 -1.90 -4.09 -22.64
CA ASN A 283 -1.97 -2.76 -22.01
C ASN A 283 -2.89 -2.73 -20.78
N TYR A 284 -3.31 -3.88 -20.28
CA TYR A 284 -4.20 -3.96 -19.13
C TYR A 284 -3.46 -4.54 -17.92
N VAL A 285 -3.57 -3.87 -16.78
CA VAL A 285 -3.09 -4.35 -15.48
C VAL A 285 -4.27 -4.51 -14.54
N GLN A 286 -4.21 -5.54 -13.69
CA GLN A 286 -5.23 -5.89 -12.73
C GLN A 286 -4.64 -6.02 -11.33
N SER A 287 -5.41 -5.65 -10.33
CA SER A 287 -5.19 -6.04 -8.94
C SER A 287 -6.32 -6.95 -8.48
N ALA A 288 -6.00 -7.91 -7.62
CA ALA A 288 -6.98 -8.87 -7.12
C ALA A 288 -6.74 -9.21 -5.64
N ILE A 289 -7.77 -9.75 -5.01
CA ILE A 289 -7.73 -10.28 -3.65
C ILE A 289 -8.33 -11.68 -3.66
N HIS A 290 -7.60 -12.65 -3.11
CA HIS A 290 -8.08 -14.00 -2.91
C HIS A 290 -8.23 -14.29 -1.42
N THR A 291 -9.44 -14.71 -1.06
CA THR A 291 -9.85 -15.03 0.30
C THR A 291 -10.74 -16.28 0.28
N PRO A 292 -10.99 -16.94 1.40
CA PRO A 292 -11.91 -18.10 1.42
C PRO A 292 -13.31 -17.82 0.84
N SER A 293 -13.79 -16.57 0.91
CA SER A 293 -15.08 -16.19 0.32
C SER A 293 -15.07 -16.02 -1.20
N SER A 294 -13.88 -15.72 -1.79
CA SER A 294 -13.73 -15.55 -3.24
C SER A 294 -12.27 -15.74 -3.66
N TYR A 295 -11.99 -16.74 -4.48
CA TYR A 295 -10.65 -17.11 -4.91
C TYR A 295 -10.65 -17.75 -6.30
N GLY A 296 -9.46 -17.94 -6.91
CA GLY A 296 -9.32 -18.38 -8.29
C GLY A 296 -9.89 -17.32 -9.23
N GLY A 297 -11.02 -17.59 -9.87
CA GLY A 297 -11.78 -16.55 -10.58
C GLY A 297 -12.47 -15.57 -9.64
N THR A 298 -11.71 -14.91 -8.76
CA THR A 298 -12.26 -14.02 -7.72
C THR A 298 -13.07 -12.87 -8.29
N VAL A 299 -14.11 -12.44 -7.56
CA VAL A 299 -14.88 -11.21 -7.87
C VAL A 299 -14.24 -9.96 -7.24
N ASN A 300 -13.24 -10.15 -6.37
CA ASN A 300 -12.54 -9.07 -5.67
C ASN A 300 -11.37 -8.58 -6.52
N LEU A 301 -11.64 -7.88 -7.61
CA LEU A 301 -10.65 -7.41 -8.55
C LEU A 301 -11.02 -6.04 -9.14
N GLY A 302 -10.01 -5.35 -9.65
CA GLY A 302 -10.15 -4.13 -10.44
C GLY A 302 -8.89 -3.87 -11.24
N GLY A 303 -9.02 -3.13 -12.33
CA GLY A 303 -7.87 -2.89 -13.20
C GLY A 303 -8.03 -1.66 -14.07
N ARG A 304 -6.99 -1.38 -14.86
CA ARG A 304 -6.97 -0.25 -15.78
C ARG A 304 -6.06 -0.49 -16.97
N THR A 305 -6.30 0.25 -18.03
CA THR A 305 -5.44 0.29 -19.21
C THR A 305 -4.31 1.28 -19.03
N ILE A 306 -3.07 0.85 -19.35
CA ILE A 306 -1.85 1.66 -19.35
C ILE A 306 -1.09 1.32 -20.61
N ALA A 307 -1.07 2.21 -21.58
CA ALA A 307 -0.53 1.93 -22.92
C ALA A 307 1.00 1.68 -22.93
N THR A 308 1.70 2.11 -21.90
CA THR A 308 3.17 2.10 -21.81
C THR A 308 3.73 1.08 -20.81
N VAL A 309 2.93 0.09 -20.36
CA VAL A 309 3.35 -0.89 -19.32
C VAL A 309 4.67 -1.60 -19.62
N SER A 310 5.00 -1.81 -20.92
CA SER A 310 6.21 -2.53 -21.35
C SER A 310 7.28 -1.62 -21.96
N SER A 311 7.00 -0.33 -22.16
CA SER A 311 7.96 0.66 -22.69
C SER A 311 8.49 1.62 -21.63
N GLU A 312 7.75 1.84 -20.55
CA GLU A 312 8.09 2.76 -19.47
C GLU A 312 7.97 2.08 -18.09
N PHE A 313 8.65 2.65 -17.11
CA PHE A 313 8.50 2.23 -15.72
C PHE A 313 7.30 2.91 -15.09
N HIS A 314 6.45 2.12 -14.42
CA HIS A 314 5.31 2.56 -13.65
C HIS A 314 5.47 2.18 -12.18
N ILE A 315 4.84 2.93 -11.27
CA ILE A 315 4.85 2.64 -9.83
C ILE A 315 3.53 1.94 -9.48
N TYR A 316 3.63 0.65 -9.16
CA TYR A 316 2.53 -0.17 -8.68
C TYR A 316 2.49 -0.09 -7.16
N THR A 317 1.37 0.35 -6.61
CA THR A 317 1.26 0.66 -5.19
C THR A 317 0.09 -0.07 -4.54
N LEU A 318 0.36 -0.62 -3.36
CA LEU A 318 -0.64 -1.08 -2.40
C LEU A 318 -0.54 -0.23 -1.14
N GLU A 319 -1.64 0.34 -0.69
CA GLU A 319 -1.79 0.84 0.68
C GLU A 319 -2.70 -0.13 1.46
N TRP A 320 -2.13 -0.81 2.45
CA TRP A 320 -2.79 -1.81 3.24
C TRP A 320 -2.92 -1.36 4.71
N THR A 321 -4.15 -1.17 5.14
CA THR A 321 -4.52 -0.82 6.52
C THR A 321 -5.34 -1.95 7.15
N ALA A 322 -5.69 -1.85 8.42
CA ALA A 322 -6.62 -2.78 9.05
C ALA A 322 -8.05 -2.68 8.48
N GLN A 323 -8.38 -1.59 7.78
CA GLN A 323 -9.73 -1.33 7.27
C GLN A 323 -9.89 -1.68 5.81
N LYS A 324 -8.87 -1.42 4.98
CA LYS A 324 -8.97 -1.57 3.53
C LYS A 324 -7.61 -1.74 2.88
N MET A 325 -7.64 -2.18 1.64
CA MET A 325 -6.51 -2.17 0.71
C MET A 325 -6.85 -1.29 -0.48
N VAL A 326 -5.93 -0.40 -0.86
CA VAL A 326 -6.08 0.52 -2.00
C VAL A 326 -4.97 0.27 -2.98
N PHE A 327 -5.34 0.05 -4.24
CA PHE A 327 -4.42 -0.25 -5.32
C PHE A 327 -4.36 0.91 -6.32
N SER A 328 -3.16 1.31 -6.68
CA SER A 328 -2.94 2.38 -7.64
C SER A 328 -1.76 2.11 -8.55
N VAL A 329 -1.76 2.76 -9.72
CA VAL A 329 -0.59 2.85 -10.60
C VAL A 329 -0.33 4.33 -10.86
N ASP A 330 0.91 4.76 -10.62
CA ASP A 330 1.35 6.16 -10.73
C ASP A 330 0.44 7.12 -9.93
N GLY A 331 0.04 6.69 -8.74
CA GLY A 331 -0.84 7.44 -7.85
C GLY A 331 -2.32 7.47 -8.26
N VAL A 332 -2.71 6.86 -9.38
CA VAL A 332 -4.11 6.77 -9.81
C VAL A 332 -4.73 5.48 -9.32
N VAL A 333 -5.65 5.59 -8.36
CA VAL A 333 -6.38 4.46 -7.78
C VAL A 333 -7.26 3.80 -8.84
N HIS A 334 -7.23 2.47 -8.92
CA HIS A 334 -8.05 1.67 -9.81
C HIS A 334 -8.86 0.58 -9.10
N TYR A 335 -8.47 0.22 -7.86
CA TYR A 335 -9.21 -0.74 -7.06
C TYR A 335 -9.11 -0.42 -5.58
N THR A 336 -10.18 -0.73 -4.82
CA THR A 336 -10.20 -0.67 -3.35
C THR A 336 -10.95 -1.89 -2.84
N TYR A 337 -10.29 -2.69 -2.02
CA TYR A 337 -10.89 -3.79 -1.29
C TYR A 337 -11.23 -3.36 0.13
N ASN A 338 -12.53 -3.33 0.44
CA ASN A 338 -13.05 -2.96 1.77
C ASN A 338 -14.37 -3.70 2.01
N PRO A 339 -14.32 -5.01 2.33
CA PRO A 339 -15.52 -5.77 2.58
C PRO A 339 -16.26 -5.22 3.81
N GLU A 340 -17.59 -5.25 3.78
CA GLU A 340 -18.45 -4.77 4.87
C GLU A 340 -18.21 -5.58 6.15
N VAL A 341 -18.15 -6.90 6.02
CA VAL A 341 -17.81 -7.82 7.11
C VAL A 341 -16.38 -8.26 6.95
N LYS A 342 -15.57 -8.12 8.00
CA LYS A 342 -14.17 -8.55 8.07
C LYS A 342 -14.04 -9.70 9.04
N ASP A 343 -14.04 -10.90 8.51
CA ASP A 343 -13.83 -12.14 9.24
C ASP A 343 -12.80 -13.04 8.52
N ALA A 344 -12.55 -14.22 9.01
CA ALA A 344 -11.59 -15.15 8.41
C ALA A 344 -11.92 -15.53 6.97
N SER A 345 -13.16 -15.34 6.50
CA SER A 345 -13.57 -15.67 5.14
C SER A 345 -13.33 -14.52 4.14
N THR A 346 -13.40 -13.29 4.59
CA THR A 346 -13.29 -12.08 3.75
C THR A 346 -12.01 -11.29 4.02
N TRP A 347 -11.43 -11.44 5.22
CA TRP A 347 -10.27 -10.65 5.65
C TRP A 347 -9.22 -11.49 6.38
N PRO A 348 -8.58 -12.49 5.75
CA PRO A 348 -7.51 -13.29 6.38
C PRO A 348 -6.17 -12.54 6.52
N PHE A 349 -6.17 -11.22 6.41
CA PHE A 349 -4.99 -10.36 6.36
C PHE A 349 -4.56 -9.82 7.73
N ASP A 350 -4.85 -10.56 8.80
CA ASP A 350 -4.33 -10.30 10.15
C ASP A 350 -2.94 -10.90 10.38
N ALA A 351 -2.53 -11.86 9.55
CA ALA A 351 -1.16 -12.39 9.51
C ALA A 351 -0.24 -11.48 8.66
N PRO A 352 1.05 -11.38 8.99
CA PRO A 352 2.03 -10.74 8.11
C PRO A 352 2.02 -11.36 6.72
N GLN A 353 2.26 -10.53 5.70
CA GLN A 353 2.39 -10.95 4.31
C GLN A 353 3.84 -10.76 3.84
N TYR A 354 4.28 -11.55 2.87
CA TYR A 354 5.57 -11.37 2.20
C TYR A 354 5.37 -11.15 0.71
N LEU A 355 6.32 -10.44 0.08
CA LEU A 355 6.21 -10.08 -1.33
C LEU A 355 6.74 -11.20 -2.22
N LEU A 356 6.04 -11.43 -3.32
CA LEU A 356 6.46 -12.32 -4.39
C LEU A 356 6.55 -11.55 -5.72
N LEU A 357 7.56 -11.91 -6.51
CA LEU A 357 7.81 -11.36 -7.84
C LEU A 357 8.08 -12.52 -8.78
N ASN A 358 7.35 -12.61 -9.89
CA ASN A 358 7.58 -13.64 -10.89
C ASN A 358 7.11 -13.22 -12.29
N VAL A 359 7.56 -13.95 -13.29
CA VAL A 359 6.94 -13.99 -14.61
C VAL A 359 6.53 -15.42 -14.89
N ALA A 360 5.25 -15.73 -14.74
CA ALA A 360 4.67 -17.00 -15.16
C ALA A 360 4.50 -17.05 -16.68
N MET A 361 4.32 -18.24 -17.22
CA MET A 361 4.06 -18.45 -18.64
C MET A 361 2.86 -19.40 -18.81
N GLN A 362 1.85 -18.90 -19.51
CA GLN A 362 0.62 -19.64 -19.78
C GLN A 362 0.80 -20.69 -20.88
N PRO A 363 -0.03 -21.74 -20.92
CA PRO A 363 -0.05 -22.68 -22.05
C PRO A 363 -0.29 -22.02 -23.41
N SER A 364 -0.90 -20.82 -23.44
CA SER A 364 -1.15 -20.02 -24.64
C SER A 364 0.04 -19.14 -25.05
N ILE A 365 1.27 -19.43 -24.54
CA ILE A 365 2.47 -18.67 -24.92
C ILE A 365 2.68 -18.68 -26.44
N ASP A 366 3.00 -17.51 -27.02
CA ASP A 366 3.26 -17.36 -28.45
C ASP A 366 4.38 -18.33 -28.87
N PRO A 367 4.17 -19.19 -29.88
CA PRO A 367 5.18 -20.11 -30.38
C PRO A 367 6.49 -19.42 -30.82
N ASN A 368 6.42 -18.14 -31.22
CA ASN A 368 7.58 -17.33 -31.61
C ASN A 368 8.24 -16.62 -30.43
N PHE A 369 7.69 -16.72 -29.23
CA PHE A 369 8.30 -16.15 -28.04
C PHE A 369 9.71 -16.69 -27.85
N THR A 370 10.67 -15.81 -27.58
CA THR A 370 12.06 -16.17 -27.29
C THR A 370 12.42 -15.83 -25.86
N GLN A 371 12.30 -14.60 -25.48
CA GLN A 371 12.47 -14.10 -24.12
C GLN A 371 11.86 -12.73 -23.93
N SER A 372 11.48 -12.42 -22.69
CA SER A 372 11.10 -11.09 -22.25
C SER A 372 11.31 -10.97 -20.73
N SER A 373 11.44 -9.77 -20.20
CA SER A 373 11.69 -9.55 -18.78
C SER A 373 10.74 -8.56 -18.15
N MET A 374 10.37 -8.83 -16.91
CA MET A 374 9.94 -7.79 -15.99
C MET A 374 11.19 -7.12 -15.42
N GLU A 375 11.33 -5.82 -15.60
CA GLU A 375 12.41 -5.02 -15.04
C GLU A 375 11.89 -4.23 -13.85
N ILE A 376 12.56 -4.33 -12.70
CA ILE A 376 12.16 -3.68 -11.45
C ILE A 376 13.28 -2.77 -11.01
N ASP A 377 12.98 -1.46 -10.90
CA ASP A 377 13.90 -0.42 -10.47
C ASP A 377 14.07 -0.43 -8.96
N TYR A 378 12.98 -0.51 -8.22
CA TYR A 378 13.00 -0.65 -6.78
C TYR A 378 11.76 -1.36 -6.22
N VAL A 379 11.93 -1.88 -5.02
CA VAL A 379 10.85 -2.30 -4.12
C VAL A 379 11.02 -1.55 -2.81
N ARG A 380 9.96 -0.88 -2.34
CA ARG A 380 9.96 -0.11 -1.09
C ARG A 380 8.74 -0.43 -0.25
N ILE A 381 8.93 -0.66 1.05
CA ILE A 381 7.87 -0.89 2.02
C ILE A 381 7.96 0.16 3.11
N TYR A 382 6.84 0.84 3.35
CA TYR A 382 6.70 1.92 4.33
C TYR A 382 5.65 1.55 5.38
N GLN A 383 5.91 1.94 6.64
CA GLN A 383 4.98 1.80 7.76
C GLN A 383 4.85 3.11 8.56
#